data_23b14ba2dd7d505ddd33c56f99dac240
#
_entry.id   23b14ba2dd7d505ddd33c56f99dac240
#
_cell.length_a   1.000
_cell.length_b   1.000
_cell.length_c   1.000
_cell.angle_alpha   90.00
_cell.angle_beta   90.00
_cell.angle_gamma   90.00
#
_symmetry.space_group_name_H-M   'P 1'
#
loop_
_entity.id
_entity.type
_entity.pdbx_description
1 polymer ?
#
loop_
_entity_poly.entity_id
_entity_poly.type
_entity_poly.pdbx_seq_one_letter_code
_entity_poly.pdbx_strand_id
1 'polypeptide(L)'
;MKVLITGGAGFLGRRLADKLAERGTLKGADGRDRAIDEIVLLDIVPAEELTDARIRVIVGDISDATLLHRAIDRATASVFHLAAIVSGQAEADFDLGMRINVDASRALLEACRASGHQPRVVFTSSVAVYGGDLPATVLDSTALNPQSSYGTQKAIGELLLNDYSRKGYIDGRVLRLPTISVRPGRPNKAASSFASGIIREPLNGEPSTCPIAPETRVWLLSPRKAIEGLILGHELPAQALGSSRAVNLPGVCVTAREMLVALERVAGAEAAKRVRWERDAARDRIVASWPGAWDTRRAEALGFTGDADFDSIIRAYIEDERAGAE
;
A
#
# COMPACT_ATOMS: atom_id res chain seq x y z
N MET A 1 -23.83 1.32 3.01
CA MET A 1 -22.97 1.78 1.88
C MET A 1 -22.20 0.62 1.28
N LYS A 2 -21.97 0.62 -0.03
CA LYS A 2 -21.12 -0.36 -0.71
C LYS A 2 -19.67 0.16 -0.81
N VAL A 3 -18.72 -0.70 -0.48
CA VAL A 3 -17.26 -0.46 -0.56
C VAL A 3 -16.67 -1.42 -1.58
N LEU A 4 -15.87 -0.91 -2.53
CA LEU A 4 -15.11 -1.70 -3.48
C LEU A 4 -13.63 -1.67 -3.12
N ILE A 5 -12.98 -2.84 -3.08
CA ILE A 5 -11.55 -2.99 -2.87
C ILE A 5 -10.97 -3.72 -4.08
N THR A 6 -10.20 -3.05 -4.91
CA THR A 6 -9.45 -3.70 -6.00
C THR A 6 -8.12 -4.22 -5.47
N GLY A 7 -7.64 -5.35 -5.96
CA GLY A 7 -6.56 -6.09 -5.30
C GLY A 7 -7.03 -6.71 -3.97
N GLY A 8 -8.33 -7.01 -3.91
CA GLY A 8 -9.03 -7.43 -2.70
C GLY A 8 -8.60 -8.79 -2.15
N ALA A 9 -8.13 -9.71 -3.01
CA ALA A 9 -7.57 -11.00 -2.58
C ALA A 9 -6.10 -10.89 -2.16
N GLY A 10 -5.46 -9.75 -2.43
CA GLY A 10 -4.10 -9.47 -1.98
C GLY A 10 -4.02 -9.24 -0.47
N PHE A 11 -2.79 -9.31 0.06
CA PHE A 11 -2.52 -9.21 1.50
C PHE A 11 -3.15 -7.98 2.19
N LEU A 12 -2.92 -6.76 1.66
CA LEU A 12 -3.53 -5.55 2.25
C LEU A 12 -5.04 -5.48 1.98
N GLY A 13 -5.50 -5.96 0.82
CA GLY A 13 -6.92 -5.96 0.46
C GLY A 13 -7.75 -6.80 1.41
N ARG A 14 -7.28 -8.00 1.74
CA ARG A 14 -7.91 -8.90 2.73
C ARG A 14 -7.95 -8.28 4.12
N ARG A 15 -6.82 -7.84 4.65
CA ARG A 15 -6.75 -7.18 5.97
C ARG A 15 -7.63 -5.93 6.06
N LEU A 16 -7.72 -5.16 4.97
CA LEU A 16 -8.62 -4.02 4.91
C LEU A 16 -10.09 -4.45 4.95
N ALA A 17 -10.45 -5.48 4.18
CA ALA A 17 -11.81 -6.02 4.17
C ALA A 17 -12.24 -6.53 5.54
N ASP A 18 -11.38 -7.33 6.19
CA ASP A 18 -11.65 -7.87 7.53
C ASP A 18 -11.79 -6.73 8.56
N LYS A 19 -10.91 -5.72 8.51
CA LYS A 19 -10.99 -4.55 9.41
C LYS A 19 -12.23 -3.70 9.18
N LEU A 20 -12.67 -3.53 7.93
CA LEU A 20 -13.91 -2.82 7.61
C LEU A 20 -15.16 -3.62 8.03
N ALA A 21 -15.12 -4.94 7.88
CA ALA A 21 -16.18 -5.83 8.33
C ALA A 21 -16.32 -5.84 9.86
N GLU A 22 -15.18 -5.94 10.59
CA GLU A 22 -15.13 -5.81 12.05
C GLU A 22 -15.72 -4.47 12.52
N ARG A 23 -15.31 -3.39 11.87
CA ARG A 23 -15.75 -2.03 12.22
C ARG A 23 -17.23 -1.79 11.93
N GLY A 24 -17.77 -2.39 10.86
CA GLY A 24 -19.16 -2.28 10.44
C GLY A 24 -19.61 -0.92 9.92
N THR A 25 -18.78 0.12 10.06
CA THR A 25 -19.09 1.49 9.62
C THR A 25 -17.91 2.18 8.97
N LEU A 26 -18.20 3.19 8.14
CA LEU A 26 -17.20 4.05 7.52
C LEU A 26 -17.81 5.45 7.30
N LYS A 27 -17.02 6.52 7.39
CA LYS A 27 -17.54 7.88 7.20
C LYS A 27 -18.00 8.13 5.76
N GLY A 28 -19.24 8.56 5.62
CA GLY A 28 -19.79 9.04 4.36
C GLY A 28 -19.24 10.40 3.94
N ALA A 29 -19.67 10.91 2.78
CA ALA A 29 -19.27 12.23 2.28
C ALA A 29 -19.64 13.38 3.23
N ASP A 30 -20.70 13.20 4.02
CA ASP A 30 -21.17 14.16 5.02
C ASP A 30 -20.40 14.08 6.37
N GLY A 31 -19.36 13.24 6.46
CA GLY A 31 -18.54 13.02 7.65
C GLY A 31 -19.20 12.20 8.75
N ARG A 32 -20.44 11.70 8.53
CA ARG A 32 -21.16 10.84 9.49
C ARG A 32 -20.84 9.38 9.24
N ASP A 33 -20.85 8.59 10.32
CA ASP A 33 -20.71 7.14 10.21
C ASP A 33 -21.90 6.54 9.47
N ARG A 34 -21.62 5.70 8.49
CA ARG A 34 -22.58 4.97 7.67
C ARG A 34 -22.30 3.48 7.79
N ALA A 35 -23.34 2.68 7.95
CA ALA A 35 -23.21 1.23 7.95
C ALA A 35 -22.62 0.74 6.62
N ILE A 36 -21.73 -0.24 6.70
CA ILE A 36 -21.22 -0.96 5.54
C ILE A 36 -22.16 -2.15 5.27
N ASP A 37 -22.88 -2.08 4.16
CA ASP A 37 -23.84 -3.10 3.77
C ASP A 37 -23.20 -4.18 2.89
N GLU A 38 -22.19 -3.78 2.08
CA GLU A 38 -21.48 -4.67 1.15
C GLU A 38 -20.01 -4.24 1.01
N ILE A 39 -19.11 -5.23 1.04
CA ILE A 39 -17.69 -5.09 0.71
C ILE A 39 -17.41 -5.97 -0.50
N VAL A 40 -17.05 -5.37 -1.63
CA VAL A 40 -16.73 -6.09 -2.87
C VAL A 40 -15.22 -6.17 -3.02
N LEU A 41 -14.70 -7.39 -3.10
CA LEU A 41 -13.30 -7.66 -3.43
C LEU A 41 -13.18 -7.96 -4.92
N LEU A 42 -12.51 -7.11 -5.68
CA LEU A 42 -12.20 -7.34 -7.09
C LEU A 42 -10.74 -7.73 -7.24
N ASP A 43 -10.49 -8.93 -7.76
CA ASP A 43 -9.13 -9.45 -7.99
C ASP A 43 -9.14 -10.47 -9.13
N ILE A 44 -7.95 -10.75 -9.71
CA ILE A 44 -7.78 -11.80 -10.73
C ILE A 44 -7.77 -13.21 -10.13
N VAL A 45 -7.61 -13.32 -8.81
CA VAL A 45 -7.65 -14.59 -8.07
C VAL A 45 -8.83 -14.60 -7.10
N PRO A 46 -9.41 -15.77 -6.79
CA PRO A 46 -10.43 -15.87 -5.76
C PRO A 46 -9.84 -15.50 -4.38
N ALA A 47 -10.67 -14.95 -3.51
CA ALA A 47 -10.37 -14.82 -2.10
C ALA A 47 -11.06 -15.96 -1.35
N GLU A 48 -10.27 -16.74 -0.62
CA GLU A 48 -10.74 -17.88 0.17
C GLU A 48 -11.03 -17.47 1.61
N GLU A 49 -11.73 -18.31 2.36
CA GLU A 49 -11.97 -18.17 3.82
C GLU A 49 -12.62 -16.83 4.22
N LEU A 50 -13.66 -16.42 3.50
CA LEU A 50 -14.46 -15.24 3.86
C LEU A 50 -15.53 -15.65 4.89
N THR A 51 -15.47 -15.06 6.08
CA THR A 51 -16.40 -15.39 7.18
C THR A 51 -17.56 -14.40 7.30
N ASP A 52 -17.40 -13.17 6.81
CA ASP A 52 -18.44 -12.13 6.90
C ASP A 52 -19.33 -12.14 5.65
N ALA A 53 -20.65 -12.29 5.86
CA ALA A 53 -21.64 -12.38 4.79
C ALA A 53 -21.77 -11.10 3.93
N ARG A 54 -21.25 -9.97 4.38
CA ARG A 54 -21.21 -8.71 3.62
C ARG A 54 -20.08 -8.69 2.58
N ILE A 55 -19.11 -9.61 2.66
CA ILE A 55 -17.98 -9.65 1.74
C ILE A 55 -18.34 -10.51 0.53
N ARG A 56 -18.24 -9.94 -0.65
CA ARG A 56 -18.46 -10.60 -1.94
C ARG A 56 -17.21 -10.48 -2.82
N VAL A 57 -16.85 -11.57 -3.49
CA VAL A 57 -15.70 -11.59 -4.42
C VAL A 57 -16.20 -11.49 -5.88
N ILE A 58 -15.55 -10.65 -6.65
CA ILE A 58 -15.62 -10.62 -8.10
C ILE A 58 -14.23 -11.02 -8.63
N VAL A 59 -14.17 -12.19 -9.25
CA VAL A 59 -12.93 -12.63 -9.92
C VAL A 59 -12.91 -12.09 -11.33
N GLY A 60 -11.87 -11.30 -11.67
CA GLY A 60 -11.70 -10.74 -13.00
C GLY A 60 -10.54 -9.76 -13.11
N ASP A 61 -10.13 -9.46 -14.34
CA ASP A 61 -9.03 -8.54 -14.64
C ASP A 61 -9.52 -7.08 -14.53
N ILE A 62 -8.84 -6.28 -13.75
CA ILE A 62 -9.15 -4.85 -13.58
C ILE A 62 -8.98 -4.05 -14.89
N SER A 63 -8.29 -4.59 -15.90
CA SER A 63 -8.19 -3.98 -17.23
C SER A 63 -9.47 -4.14 -18.07
N ASP A 64 -10.45 -4.96 -17.64
CA ASP A 64 -11.77 -5.04 -18.26
C ASP A 64 -12.65 -3.87 -17.82
N ALA A 65 -12.77 -2.86 -18.67
CA ALA A 65 -13.62 -1.69 -18.42
C ALA A 65 -15.10 -2.06 -18.21
N THR A 66 -15.60 -3.11 -18.87
CA THR A 66 -16.99 -3.57 -18.70
C THR A 66 -17.20 -4.13 -17.30
N LEU A 67 -16.22 -4.88 -16.78
CA LEU A 67 -16.22 -5.37 -15.41
C LEU A 67 -16.23 -4.22 -14.40
N LEU A 68 -15.39 -3.21 -14.61
CA LEU A 68 -15.34 -2.02 -13.74
C LEU A 68 -16.66 -1.26 -13.71
N HIS A 69 -17.31 -1.05 -14.87
CA HIS A 69 -18.63 -0.40 -14.93
C HIS A 69 -19.74 -1.22 -14.25
N ARG A 70 -19.62 -2.54 -14.18
CA ARG A 70 -20.55 -3.38 -13.42
C ARG A 70 -20.26 -3.40 -11.92
N ALA A 71 -18.99 -3.32 -11.54
CA ALA A 71 -18.57 -3.32 -10.15
C ALA A 71 -18.83 -1.97 -9.44
N ILE A 72 -18.71 -0.86 -10.20
CA ILE A 72 -18.89 0.52 -9.72
C ILE A 72 -20.25 1.04 -10.21
N ASP A 73 -21.20 1.09 -9.30
CA ASP A 73 -22.56 1.58 -9.51
C ASP A 73 -22.88 2.76 -8.58
N ARG A 74 -24.11 3.28 -8.59
CA ARG A 74 -24.53 4.39 -7.73
C ARG A 74 -24.54 4.08 -6.24
N ALA A 75 -24.52 2.81 -5.84
CA ALA A 75 -24.41 2.40 -4.43
C ALA A 75 -22.95 2.38 -3.95
N THR A 76 -21.97 2.37 -4.86
CA THR A 76 -20.54 2.31 -4.55
C THR A 76 -20.06 3.65 -4.00
N ALA A 77 -20.17 3.83 -2.70
CA ALA A 77 -19.79 5.06 -2.02
C ALA A 77 -18.26 5.22 -1.89
N SER A 78 -17.53 4.10 -1.84
CA SER A 78 -16.08 4.09 -1.54
C SER A 78 -15.36 3.08 -2.42
N VAL A 79 -14.17 3.46 -2.92
CA VAL A 79 -13.26 2.61 -3.67
C VAL A 79 -11.88 2.68 -3.04
N PHE A 80 -11.35 1.54 -2.61
CA PHE A 80 -9.94 1.40 -2.22
C PHE A 80 -9.21 0.72 -3.37
N HIS A 81 -8.38 1.48 -4.08
CA HIS A 81 -7.67 0.99 -5.25
C HIS A 81 -6.26 0.53 -4.87
N LEU A 82 -6.14 -0.80 -4.59
CA LEU A 82 -4.90 -1.45 -4.17
C LEU A 82 -4.30 -2.34 -5.27
N ALA A 83 -5.09 -2.69 -6.28
CA ALA A 83 -4.61 -3.51 -7.40
C ALA A 83 -3.42 -2.85 -8.11
N ALA A 84 -2.34 -3.58 -8.27
CA ALA A 84 -1.16 -3.13 -9.00
C ALA A 84 -0.21 -4.29 -9.34
N ILE A 85 0.49 -4.16 -10.46
CA ILE A 85 1.71 -4.92 -10.72
C ILE A 85 2.83 -4.28 -9.88
N VAL A 86 3.53 -5.09 -9.09
CA VAL A 86 4.57 -4.62 -8.16
C VAL A 86 5.88 -4.26 -8.85
N SER A 87 6.75 -3.51 -8.14
CA SER A 87 7.93 -2.84 -8.68
C SER A 87 8.86 -3.70 -9.55
N GLY A 88 9.28 -4.87 -9.06
CA GLY A 88 10.18 -5.73 -9.84
C GLY A 88 9.50 -6.38 -11.05
N GLN A 89 8.19 -6.64 -10.99
CA GLN A 89 7.46 -7.18 -12.14
C GLN A 89 7.17 -6.10 -13.18
N ALA A 90 6.81 -4.88 -12.78
CA ALA A 90 6.58 -3.77 -13.69
C ALA A 90 7.87 -3.30 -14.38
N GLU A 91 9.03 -3.49 -13.75
CA GLU A 91 10.34 -3.25 -14.37
C GLU A 91 10.70 -4.34 -15.39
N ALA A 92 10.36 -5.59 -15.10
CA ALA A 92 10.62 -6.72 -16.01
C ALA A 92 9.63 -6.79 -17.18
N ASP A 93 8.40 -6.32 -17.01
CA ASP A 93 7.32 -6.34 -18.01
C ASP A 93 6.62 -4.97 -18.03
N PHE A 94 7.19 -4.08 -18.84
CA PHE A 94 6.73 -2.70 -18.98
C PHE A 94 5.28 -2.61 -19.45
N ASP A 95 4.91 -3.40 -20.46
CA ASP A 95 3.58 -3.35 -21.08
C ASP A 95 2.49 -3.82 -20.09
N LEU A 96 2.77 -4.89 -19.34
CA LEU A 96 1.88 -5.34 -18.27
C LEU A 96 1.74 -4.26 -17.19
N GLY A 97 2.85 -3.63 -16.79
CA GLY A 97 2.86 -2.53 -15.84
C GLY A 97 1.99 -1.36 -16.33
N MET A 98 2.16 -0.91 -17.58
CA MET A 98 1.34 0.17 -18.17
C MET A 98 -0.14 -0.20 -18.22
N ARG A 99 -0.46 -1.38 -18.71
CA ARG A 99 -1.85 -1.86 -18.83
C ARG A 99 -2.57 -1.89 -17.47
N ILE A 100 -1.92 -2.42 -16.43
CA ILE A 100 -2.58 -2.60 -15.11
C ILE A 100 -2.45 -1.36 -14.24
N ASN A 101 -1.26 -0.76 -14.13
CA ASN A 101 -1.05 0.35 -13.20
C ASN A 101 -1.54 1.69 -13.74
N VAL A 102 -1.57 1.87 -15.07
CA VAL A 102 -1.96 3.15 -15.70
C VAL A 102 -3.34 3.03 -16.35
N ASP A 103 -3.49 2.19 -17.36
CA ASP A 103 -4.71 2.14 -18.16
C ASP A 103 -5.91 1.64 -17.36
N ALA A 104 -5.73 0.58 -16.54
CA ALA A 104 -6.79 0.08 -15.68
C ALA A 104 -7.14 1.07 -14.56
N SER A 105 -6.15 1.77 -14.00
CA SER A 105 -6.41 2.84 -13.02
C SER A 105 -7.22 3.98 -13.64
N ARG A 106 -6.89 4.40 -14.88
CA ARG A 106 -7.67 5.38 -15.63
C ARG A 106 -9.09 4.87 -15.92
N ALA A 107 -9.23 3.62 -16.34
CA ALA A 107 -10.55 3.02 -16.59
C ALA A 107 -11.42 2.96 -15.31
N LEU A 108 -10.81 2.69 -14.15
CA LEU A 108 -11.49 2.74 -12.86
C LEU A 108 -11.99 4.17 -12.55
N LEU A 109 -11.15 5.19 -12.74
CA LEU A 109 -11.55 6.58 -12.54
C LEU A 109 -12.66 7.00 -13.50
N GLU A 110 -12.65 6.53 -14.77
CA GLU A 110 -13.74 6.74 -15.73
C GLU A 110 -15.05 6.05 -15.29
N ALA A 111 -14.98 4.83 -14.76
CA ALA A 111 -16.16 4.16 -14.22
C ALA A 111 -16.73 4.91 -13.00
N CYS A 112 -15.86 5.43 -12.13
CA CYS A 112 -16.27 6.30 -11.02
C CYS A 112 -16.93 7.59 -11.54
N ARG A 113 -16.36 8.24 -12.55
CA ARG A 113 -16.94 9.44 -13.17
C ARG A 113 -18.29 9.17 -13.81
N ALA A 114 -18.42 8.05 -14.51
CA ALA A 114 -19.67 7.65 -15.17
C ALA A 114 -20.80 7.32 -14.17
N SER A 115 -20.47 6.92 -12.93
CA SER A 115 -21.47 6.66 -11.88
C SER A 115 -22.22 7.93 -11.41
N GLY A 116 -21.61 9.11 -11.58
CA GLY A 116 -22.26 10.43 -11.44
C GLY A 116 -22.56 10.88 -10.01
N HIS A 117 -21.98 10.24 -8.96
CA HIS A 117 -22.27 10.57 -7.56
C HIS A 117 -21.02 10.88 -6.71
N GLN A 118 -19.86 11.11 -7.34
CA GLN A 118 -18.59 11.43 -6.68
C GLN A 118 -18.14 10.41 -5.62
N PRO A 119 -17.90 9.14 -5.95
CA PRO A 119 -17.44 8.18 -4.97
C PRO A 119 -16.09 8.62 -4.37
N ARG A 120 -15.86 8.26 -3.12
CA ARG A 120 -14.57 8.49 -2.47
C ARG A 120 -13.58 7.42 -2.92
N VAL A 121 -12.42 7.84 -3.47
CA VAL A 121 -11.40 6.93 -4.01
C VAL A 121 -10.11 7.08 -3.24
N VAL A 122 -9.66 6.02 -2.58
CA VAL A 122 -8.34 5.93 -1.92
C VAL A 122 -7.41 5.13 -2.82
N PHE A 123 -6.36 5.78 -3.31
CA PHE A 123 -5.34 5.19 -4.17
C PHE A 123 -4.05 4.95 -3.40
N THR A 124 -3.55 3.73 -3.42
CA THR A 124 -2.24 3.39 -2.86
C THR A 124 -1.14 3.77 -3.84
N SER A 125 -0.43 4.84 -3.55
CA SER A 125 0.83 5.19 -4.18
C SER A 125 2.01 4.63 -3.38
N SER A 126 3.23 5.05 -3.66
CA SER A 126 4.43 4.45 -3.12
C SER A 126 5.54 5.46 -2.95
N VAL A 127 6.49 5.18 -2.06
CA VAL A 127 7.79 5.85 -1.98
C VAL A 127 8.53 5.88 -3.33
N ALA A 128 8.27 4.92 -4.21
CA ALA A 128 8.92 4.78 -5.51
C ALA A 128 8.59 5.91 -6.51
N VAL A 129 7.65 6.82 -6.21
CA VAL A 129 7.38 8.01 -7.01
C VAL A 129 8.50 9.05 -6.92
N TYR A 130 9.35 8.92 -5.92
CA TYR A 130 10.55 9.75 -5.73
C TYR A 130 11.80 9.01 -6.18
N GLY A 131 12.82 9.75 -6.59
CA GLY A 131 14.12 9.22 -6.98
C GLY A 131 14.99 10.28 -7.66
N GLY A 132 16.14 9.86 -8.18
CA GLY A 132 17.15 10.74 -8.73
C GLY A 132 17.86 11.54 -7.64
N ASP A 133 18.15 12.80 -7.92
CA ASP A 133 18.83 13.70 -6.97
C ASP A 133 17.82 14.17 -5.91
N LEU A 134 17.71 13.41 -4.83
CA LEU A 134 16.79 13.71 -3.73
C LEU A 134 17.43 14.61 -2.67
N PRO A 135 16.65 15.51 -2.05
CA PRO A 135 17.11 16.21 -0.84
C PRO A 135 17.32 15.22 0.29
N ALA A 136 18.12 15.59 1.30
CA ALA A 136 18.38 14.77 2.48
C ALA A 136 17.09 14.32 3.20
N THR A 137 16.03 15.17 3.13
CA THR A 137 14.68 14.84 3.63
C THR A 137 13.67 15.19 2.55
N VAL A 138 12.85 14.22 2.16
CA VAL A 138 11.77 14.39 1.19
C VAL A 138 10.56 15.06 1.85
N LEU A 139 10.04 16.10 1.22
CA LEU A 139 8.83 16.82 1.62
C LEU A 139 7.64 16.39 0.73
N ASP A 140 6.42 16.67 1.16
CA ASP A 140 5.22 16.51 0.31
C ASP A 140 5.30 17.34 -0.99
N SER A 141 6.01 18.47 -0.96
CA SER A 141 6.25 19.35 -2.11
C SER A 141 7.45 18.96 -2.97
N THR A 142 8.24 17.94 -2.59
CA THR A 142 9.36 17.46 -3.40
C THR A 142 8.82 16.95 -4.74
N ALA A 143 9.43 17.40 -5.84
CA ALA A 143 9.05 16.99 -7.18
C ALA A 143 9.18 15.46 -7.35
N LEU A 144 8.21 14.86 -8.02
CA LEU A 144 8.25 13.45 -8.37
C LEU A 144 9.27 13.23 -9.49
N ASN A 145 10.22 12.34 -9.29
CA ASN A 145 11.22 11.95 -10.28
C ASN A 145 11.53 10.45 -10.16
N PRO A 146 10.55 9.57 -10.46
CA PRO A 146 10.69 8.14 -10.28
C PRO A 146 11.83 7.58 -11.15
N GLN A 147 12.55 6.61 -10.60
CA GLN A 147 13.67 5.93 -11.27
C GLN A 147 13.33 4.45 -11.58
N SER A 148 12.03 4.14 -11.70
CA SER A 148 11.54 2.83 -12.08
C SER A 148 10.20 2.94 -12.81
N SER A 149 9.89 1.95 -13.66
CA SER A 149 8.61 1.86 -14.37
C SER A 149 7.41 1.92 -13.40
N TYR A 150 7.48 1.16 -12.30
CA TYR A 150 6.46 1.17 -11.25
C TYR A 150 6.24 2.56 -10.63
N GLY A 151 7.33 3.23 -10.26
CA GLY A 151 7.26 4.58 -9.69
C GLY A 151 6.62 5.58 -10.66
N THR A 152 7.00 5.53 -11.94
CA THR A 152 6.41 6.35 -13.00
C THR A 152 4.92 6.08 -13.14
N GLN A 153 4.51 4.81 -13.18
CA GLN A 153 3.11 4.41 -13.30
C GLN A 153 2.28 4.89 -12.10
N LYS A 154 2.81 4.80 -10.88
CA LYS A 154 2.15 5.33 -9.67
C LYS A 154 2.05 6.86 -9.72
N ALA A 155 3.09 7.56 -10.14
CA ALA A 155 3.07 9.03 -10.28
C ALA A 155 2.02 9.50 -11.31
N ILE A 156 1.86 8.80 -12.43
CA ILE A 156 0.79 9.05 -13.40
C ILE A 156 -0.59 8.87 -12.74
N GLY A 157 -0.78 7.80 -11.98
CA GLY A 157 -2.02 7.55 -11.22
C GLY A 157 -2.34 8.66 -10.22
N GLU A 158 -1.34 9.19 -9.50
CA GLU A 158 -1.51 10.33 -8.59
C GLU A 158 -2.01 11.58 -9.31
N LEU A 159 -1.38 11.91 -10.46
CA LEU A 159 -1.76 13.08 -11.25
C LEU A 159 -3.18 12.95 -11.81
N LEU A 160 -3.54 11.79 -12.34
CA LEU A 160 -4.90 11.52 -12.83
C LEU A 160 -5.91 11.68 -11.68
N LEU A 161 -5.71 11.02 -10.55
CA LEU A 161 -6.64 11.08 -9.43
C LEU A 161 -6.80 12.51 -8.90
N ASN A 162 -5.69 13.28 -8.84
CA ASN A 162 -5.74 14.68 -8.42
C ASN A 162 -6.57 15.53 -9.39
N ASP A 163 -6.43 15.33 -10.71
CA ASP A 163 -7.21 16.08 -11.71
C ASP A 163 -8.69 15.68 -11.69
N TYR A 164 -9.00 14.37 -11.61
CA TYR A 164 -10.39 13.91 -11.47
C TYR A 164 -11.06 14.46 -10.21
N SER A 165 -10.31 14.60 -9.12
CA SER A 165 -10.81 15.22 -7.88
C SER A 165 -11.04 16.72 -8.06
N ARG A 166 -10.09 17.43 -8.69
CA ARG A 166 -10.22 18.86 -8.99
C ARG A 166 -11.41 19.16 -9.90
N LYS A 167 -11.71 18.27 -10.84
CA LYS A 167 -12.87 18.33 -11.74
C LYS A 167 -14.19 17.98 -11.06
N GLY A 168 -14.16 17.49 -9.82
CA GLY A 168 -15.35 17.08 -9.08
C GLY A 168 -15.96 15.75 -9.56
N TYR A 169 -15.21 14.90 -10.24
CA TYR A 169 -15.69 13.58 -10.70
C TYR A 169 -15.63 12.54 -9.59
N ILE A 170 -14.66 12.66 -8.69
CA ILE A 170 -14.45 11.81 -7.54
C ILE A 170 -14.03 12.65 -6.33
N ASP A 171 -14.07 12.09 -5.13
CA ASP A 171 -13.40 12.62 -3.94
C ASP A 171 -12.17 11.76 -3.65
N GLY A 172 -11.02 12.14 -4.22
CA GLY A 172 -9.80 11.33 -4.26
C GLY A 172 -8.86 11.53 -3.07
N ARG A 173 -8.14 10.48 -2.72
CA ARG A 173 -7.04 10.43 -1.75
C ARG A 173 -5.89 9.62 -2.34
N VAL A 174 -4.69 10.15 -2.28
CA VAL A 174 -3.46 9.43 -2.63
C VAL A 174 -2.65 9.23 -1.37
N LEU A 175 -2.36 7.98 -1.03
CA LEU A 175 -1.52 7.65 0.10
C LEU A 175 -0.21 7.02 -0.42
N ARG A 176 0.91 7.73 -0.25
CA ARG A 176 2.23 7.22 -0.58
C ARG A 176 2.71 6.34 0.56
N LEU A 177 2.59 5.04 0.34
CA LEU A 177 2.94 4.04 1.33
C LEU A 177 4.46 3.90 1.45
N PRO A 178 4.99 3.80 2.68
CA PRO A 178 6.29 3.21 2.95
C PRO A 178 6.38 1.78 2.44
N THR A 179 7.56 1.18 2.48
CA THR A 179 7.70 -0.26 2.29
C THR A 179 6.97 -0.99 3.41
N ILE A 180 5.95 -1.76 3.07
CA ILE A 180 5.16 -2.51 4.05
C ILE A 180 5.93 -3.75 4.49
N SER A 181 6.20 -3.87 5.78
CA SER A 181 6.94 -4.96 6.45
C SER A 181 6.37 -5.19 7.87
N VAL A 182 6.19 -6.41 8.34
CA VAL A 182 6.50 -7.69 7.69
C VAL A 182 5.24 -8.22 7.03
N ARG A 183 5.34 -8.64 5.77
CA ARG A 183 4.22 -9.28 5.06
C ARG A 183 4.27 -10.79 5.28
N PRO A 184 3.16 -11.44 5.65
CA PRO A 184 3.08 -12.91 5.75
C PRO A 184 3.16 -13.59 4.38
N GLY A 185 3.13 -14.90 4.39
CA GLY A 185 3.11 -15.73 3.20
C GLY A 185 4.46 -15.78 2.46
N ARG A 186 4.43 -16.09 1.17
CA ARG A 186 5.64 -16.27 0.35
C ARG A 186 6.20 -14.95 -0.20
N PRO A 187 7.52 -14.89 -0.49
CA PRO A 187 8.12 -13.77 -1.19
C PRO A 187 7.43 -13.48 -2.52
N ASN A 188 7.26 -12.21 -2.86
CA ASN A 188 6.72 -11.77 -4.14
C ASN A 188 7.80 -11.08 -5.01
N LYS A 189 7.41 -10.65 -6.21
CA LYS A 189 8.32 -10.01 -7.18
C LYS A 189 8.59 -8.52 -6.90
N ALA A 190 8.20 -7.97 -5.75
CA ALA A 190 8.55 -6.59 -5.40
C ALA A 190 10.06 -6.49 -5.08
N ALA A 191 10.71 -5.40 -5.49
CA ALA A 191 12.10 -5.13 -5.14
C ALA A 191 12.30 -5.08 -3.62
N SER A 192 11.29 -4.57 -2.89
CA SER A 192 11.25 -4.49 -1.41
C SER A 192 10.87 -5.80 -0.70
N SER A 193 10.65 -6.90 -1.42
CA SER A 193 10.22 -8.18 -0.81
C SER A 193 11.19 -8.70 0.26
N PHE A 194 12.48 -8.39 0.11
CA PHE A 194 13.52 -8.74 1.09
C PHE A 194 13.23 -8.17 2.48
N ALA A 195 12.65 -6.97 2.59
CA ALA A 195 12.39 -6.31 3.87
C ALA A 195 11.44 -7.11 4.78
N SER A 196 10.59 -7.94 4.19
CA SER A 196 9.81 -8.93 4.92
C SER A 196 10.56 -10.26 5.05
N GLY A 197 11.24 -10.70 4.01
CA GLY A 197 11.92 -12.00 3.95
C GLY A 197 13.03 -12.14 5.01
N ILE A 198 13.85 -11.12 5.23
CA ILE A 198 14.94 -11.15 6.23
C ILE A 198 14.43 -11.15 7.68
N ILE A 199 13.13 -11.02 7.90
CA ILE A 199 12.48 -11.10 9.22
C ILE A 199 11.62 -12.36 9.30
N ARG A 200 10.71 -12.55 8.35
CA ARG A 200 9.72 -13.62 8.35
C ARG A 200 10.36 -15.01 8.30
N GLU A 201 11.26 -15.26 7.32
CA GLU A 201 11.89 -16.57 7.16
C GLU A 201 12.71 -16.96 8.40
N PRO A 202 13.58 -16.08 8.96
CA PRO A 202 14.29 -16.39 10.21
C PRO A 202 13.38 -16.67 11.41
N LEU A 203 12.26 -15.96 11.54
CA LEU A 203 11.26 -16.21 12.60
C LEU A 203 10.59 -17.58 12.45
N ASN A 204 10.46 -18.07 11.21
CA ASN A 204 9.94 -19.40 10.90
C ASN A 204 11.03 -20.50 10.91
N GLY A 205 12.27 -20.18 11.31
CA GLY A 205 13.37 -21.13 11.33
C GLY A 205 14.09 -21.31 9.99
N GLU A 206 13.70 -20.57 8.95
CA GLU A 206 14.19 -20.67 7.57
C GLU A 206 15.37 -19.72 7.31
N PRO A 207 16.33 -20.10 6.42
CA PRO A 207 17.35 -19.17 5.97
C PRO A 207 16.78 -18.08 5.08
N SER A 208 17.41 -16.89 5.10
CA SER A 208 17.05 -15.78 4.22
C SER A 208 18.28 -15.08 3.68
N THR A 209 18.08 -14.31 2.59
CA THR A 209 19.13 -13.54 1.95
C THR A 209 18.75 -12.06 1.91
N CYS A 210 19.67 -11.18 2.35
CA CYS A 210 19.55 -9.75 2.17
C CYS A 210 20.27 -9.31 0.89
N PRO A 211 19.53 -8.83 -0.14
CA PRO A 211 20.09 -8.55 -1.45
C PRO A 211 20.64 -7.13 -1.63
N ILE A 212 20.57 -6.28 -0.58
CA ILE A 212 20.98 -4.88 -0.63
C ILE A 212 22.18 -4.61 0.30
N ALA A 213 22.83 -3.46 0.12
CA ALA A 213 23.93 -3.09 1.01
C ALA A 213 23.45 -2.87 2.45
N PRO A 214 24.28 -3.24 3.46
CA PRO A 214 23.91 -3.11 4.87
C PRO A 214 23.51 -1.69 5.30
N GLU A 215 24.09 -0.68 4.66
CA GLU A 215 23.91 0.75 4.96
C GLU A 215 22.74 1.37 4.18
N THR A 216 22.11 0.62 3.26
CA THR A 216 20.96 1.11 2.51
C THR A 216 19.79 1.37 3.45
N ARG A 217 19.31 2.60 3.45
CA ARG A 217 18.16 3.03 4.26
C ARG A 217 16.85 2.63 3.60
N VAL A 218 15.90 2.19 4.41
CA VAL A 218 14.56 1.81 3.97
C VAL A 218 13.53 2.50 4.85
N TRP A 219 12.48 3.05 4.21
CA TRP A 219 11.34 3.65 4.89
C TRP A 219 10.24 2.60 5.04
N LEU A 220 9.87 2.23 6.25
CA LEU A 220 9.08 1.04 6.59
C LEU A 220 7.82 1.40 7.37
N LEU A 221 6.77 0.61 7.19
CA LEU A 221 5.51 0.72 7.92
C LEU A 221 4.91 -0.69 8.11
N SER A 222 4.34 -0.95 9.29
CA SER A 222 3.63 -2.21 9.53
C SER A 222 2.33 -2.31 8.72
N PRO A 223 1.86 -3.52 8.43
CA PRO A 223 0.55 -3.74 7.83
C PRO A 223 -0.59 -3.13 8.65
N ARG A 224 -0.52 -3.21 9.99
CA ARG A 224 -1.52 -2.61 10.89
C ARG A 224 -1.65 -1.11 10.64
N LYS A 225 -0.53 -0.40 10.65
CA LYS A 225 -0.49 1.06 10.41
C LYS A 225 -0.88 1.43 8.98
N ALA A 226 -0.56 0.58 8.00
CA ALA A 226 -1.02 0.79 6.62
C ALA A 226 -2.56 0.72 6.53
N ILE A 227 -3.20 -0.26 7.16
CA ILE A 227 -4.67 -0.39 7.18
C ILE A 227 -5.32 0.79 7.93
N GLU A 228 -4.79 1.17 9.11
CA GLU A 228 -5.24 2.36 9.83
C GLU A 228 -5.14 3.61 8.95
N GLY A 229 -4.02 3.76 8.24
CA GLY A 229 -3.79 4.87 7.32
C GLY A 229 -4.77 4.90 6.13
N LEU A 230 -5.09 3.73 5.54
CA LEU A 230 -6.08 3.64 4.47
C LEU A 230 -7.47 4.08 4.93
N ILE A 231 -7.89 3.63 6.09
CA ILE A 231 -9.20 3.98 6.68
C ILE A 231 -9.22 5.47 7.05
N LEU A 232 -8.21 5.98 7.75
CA LEU A 232 -8.11 7.38 8.11
C LEU A 232 -8.11 8.27 6.86
N GLY A 233 -7.28 7.94 5.86
CA GLY A 233 -7.22 8.67 4.61
C GLY A 233 -8.57 8.75 3.91
N HIS A 234 -9.35 7.67 3.93
CA HIS A 234 -10.72 7.68 3.45
C HIS A 234 -11.60 8.64 4.26
N GLU A 235 -11.48 8.67 5.57
CA GLU A 235 -12.36 9.42 6.47
C GLU A 235 -12.06 10.92 6.53
N LEU A 236 -10.87 11.35 6.10
CA LEU A 236 -10.50 12.76 6.07
C LEU A 236 -11.47 13.56 5.19
N PRO A 237 -11.93 14.73 5.65
CA PRO A 237 -12.68 15.65 4.81
C PRO A 237 -11.78 16.17 3.67
N ALA A 238 -12.36 16.32 2.47
CA ALA A 238 -11.63 16.77 1.28
C ALA A 238 -10.86 18.08 1.50
N GLN A 239 -11.43 18.99 2.28
CA GLN A 239 -10.84 20.30 2.59
C GLN A 239 -9.54 20.18 3.41
N ALA A 240 -9.40 19.16 4.26
CA ALA A 240 -8.20 18.95 5.05
C ALA A 240 -6.97 18.63 4.19
N LEU A 241 -7.17 18.06 3.00
CA LEU A 241 -6.09 17.72 2.06
C LEU A 241 -5.59 18.94 1.27
N GLY A 242 -6.37 20.02 1.18
CA GLY A 242 -6.02 21.21 0.41
C GLY A 242 -5.95 20.95 -1.10
N SER A 243 -5.00 21.59 -1.77
CA SER A 243 -4.79 21.49 -3.23
C SER A 243 -4.12 20.17 -3.65
N SER A 244 -3.38 19.51 -2.76
CA SER A 244 -2.72 18.24 -3.03
C SER A 244 -3.46 17.10 -2.36
N ARG A 245 -3.92 16.13 -3.16
CA ARG A 245 -4.58 14.92 -2.66
C ARG A 245 -3.58 13.86 -2.18
N ALA A 246 -2.28 14.05 -2.39
CA ALA A 246 -1.24 13.11 -2.00
C ALA A 246 -0.69 13.41 -0.60
N VAL A 247 -0.53 12.35 0.20
CA VAL A 247 0.03 12.39 1.55
C VAL A 247 1.12 11.33 1.66
N ASN A 248 2.31 11.74 2.13
CA ASN A 248 3.39 10.84 2.48
C ASN A 248 3.08 10.22 3.86
N LEU A 249 2.84 8.90 3.93
CA LEU A 249 2.53 8.28 5.20
C LEU A 249 3.77 8.21 6.11
N PRO A 250 3.59 8.39 7.44
CA PRO A 250 4.65 8.17 8.41
C PRO A 250 5.17 6.75 8.37
N GLY A 251 6.44 6.58 8.74
CA GLY A 251 7.11 5.28 8.78
C GLY A 251 8.37 5.34 9.61
N VAL A 252 9.09 4.23 9.66
CA VAL A 252 10.37 4.09 10.37
C VAL A 252 11.49 4.03 9.35
N CYS A 253 12.52 4.89 9.51
CA CYS A 253 13.73 4.85 8.69
C CYS A 253 14.80 4.03 9.40
N VAL A 254 15.21 2.93 8.81
CA VAL A 254 16.30 2.08 9.28
C VAL A 254 17.17 1.59 8.12
N THR A 255 18.43 1.28 8.39
CA THR A 255 19.29 0.57 7.45
C THR A 255 18.98 -0.93 7.47
N ALA A 256 19.36 -1.64 6.41
CA ALA A 256 19.22 -3.10 6.38
C ALA A 256 19.98 -3.77 7.55
N ARG A 257 21.11 -3.21 7.97
CA ARG A 257 21.86 -3.66 9.16
C ARG A 257 21.04 -3.47 10.45
N GLU A 258 20.43 -2.31 10.64
CA GLU A 258 19.59 -2.02 11.81
C GLU A 258 18.34 -2.93 11.85
N MET A 259 17.81 -3.35 10.71
CA MET A 259 16.73 -4.34 10.65
C MET A 259 17.18 -5.69 11.26
N LEU A 260 18.39 -6.16 10.96
CA LEU A 260 18.91 -7.40 11.54
C LEU A 260 19.24 -7.27 13.03
N VAL A 261 19.74 -6.12 13.46
CA VAL A 261 19.94 -5.83 14.89
C VAL A 261 18.61 -5.83 15.65
N ALA A 262 17.54 -5.29 15.05
CA ALA A 262 16.20 -5.35 15.64
C ALA A 262 15.67 -6.81 15.68
N LEU A 263 15.88 -7.59 14.62
CA LEU A 263 15.53 -9.02 14.63
C LEU A 263 16.26 -9.77 15.77
N GLU A 264 17.55 -9.50 15.97
CA GLU A 264 18.32 -10.09 17.07
C GLU A 264 17.76 -9.71 18.44
N ARG A 265 17.40 -8.43 18.65
CA ARG A 265 16.80 -7.97 19.91
C ARG A 265 15.45 -8.62 20.21
N VAL A 266 14.61 -8.82 19.18
CA VAL A 266 13.24 -9.32 19.37
C VAL A 266 13.17 -10.84 19.38
N ALA A 267 13.97 -11.52 18.54
CA ALA A 267 13.89 -12.97 18.32
C ALA A 267 15.17 -13.75 18.67
N GLY A 268 16.21 -13.06 19.12
CA GLY A 268 17.48 -13.66 19.54
C GLY A 268 18.49 -13.85 18.40
N ALA A 269 19.75 -14.06 18.78
CA ALA A 269 20.88 -14.16 17.85
C ALA A 269 20.74 -15.31 16.83
N GLU A 270 20.11 -16.41 17.21
CA GLU A 270 19.94 -17.56 16.31
C GLU A 270 19.02 -17.25 15.11
N ALA A 271 18.02 -16.38 15.29
CA ALA A 271 17.20 -15.89 14.18
C ALA A 271 18.04 -15.02 13.23
N ALA A 272 18.79 -14.04 13.77
CA ALA A 272 19.60 -13.14 12.95
C ALA A 272 20.70 -13.86 12.14
N LYS A 273 21.32 -14.93 12.68
CA LYS A 273 22.32 -15.76 11.99
C LYS A 273 21.81 -16.47 10.73
N ARG A 274 20.48 -16.63 10.58
CA ARG A 274 19.88 -17.24 9.40
C ARG A 274 19.89 -16.31 8.18
N VAL A 275 20.21 -15.01 8.35
CA VAL A 275 20.25 -14.05 7.24
C VAL A 275 21.67 -13.95 6.68
N ARG A 276 21.80 -14.18 5.38
CA ARG A 276 23.06 -14.01 4.64
C ARG A 276 23.01 -12.75 3.79
N TRP A 277 24.16 -12.10 3.61
CA TRP A 277 24.33 -10.98 2.72
C TRP A 277 24.77 -11.48 1.33
N GLU A 278 23.88 -11.37 0.35
CA GLU A 278 24.16 -11.74 -1.04
C GLU A 278 23.61 -10.64 -1.95
N ARG A 279 24.45 -9.67 -2.26
CA ARG A 279 24.06 -8.46 -2.98
C ARG A 279 23.57 -8.76 -4.39
N ASP A 280 22.35 -8.34 -4.72
CA ASP A 280 21.78 -8.27 -6.07
C ASP A 280 21.86 -6.83 -6.57
N ALA A 281 22.77 -6.56 -7.50
CA ALA A 281 23.05 -5.19 -7.96
C ALA A 281 21.84 -4.50 -8.60
N ALA A 282 20.94 -5.24 -9.26
CA ALA A 282 19.76 -4.68 -9.88
C ALA A 282 18.72 -4.26 -8.81
N ARG A 283 18.48 -5.14 -7.85
CA ARG A 283 17.56 -4.88 -6.73
C ARG A 283 18.07 -3.78 -5.80
N ASP A 284 19.37 -3.82 -5.46
CA ASP A 284 20.02 -2.81 -4.63
C ASP A 284 19.91 -1.41 -5.26
N ARG A 285 20.13 -1.28 -6.58
CA ARG A 285 19.96 -0.02 -7.31
C ARG A 285 18.54 0.53 -7.22
N ILE A 286 17.53 -0.31 -7.38
CA ILE A 286 16.12 0.09 -7.28
C ILE A 286 15.81 0.58 -5.86
N VAL A 287 16.20 -0.17 -4.83
CA VAL A 287 15.92 0.19 -3.43
C VAL A 287 16.70 1.43 -3.01
N ALA A 288 17.97 1.53 -3.39
CA ALA A 288 18.82 2.68 -3.05
C ALA A 288 18.39 3.99 -3.74
N SER A 289 17.55 3.92 -4.78
CA SER A 289 16.97 5.11 -5.43
C SER A 289 15.81 5.72 -4.65
N TRP A 290 15.26 5.01 -3.65
CA TRP A 290 14.16 5.50 -2.85
C TRP A 290 14.64 6.40 -1.71
N PRO A 291 13.83 7.38 -1.27
CA PRO A 291 14.22 8.27 -0.19
C PRO A 291 14.32 7.53 1.14
N GLY A 292 15.39 7.85 1.88
CA GLY A 292 15.63 7.29 3.21
C GLY A 292 15.11 8.14 4.37
N ALA A 293 14.69 9.40 4.11
CA ALA A 293 14.17 10.29 5.15
C ALA A 293 13.01 11.15 4.61
N TRP A 294 11.99 11.35 5.45
CA TRP A 294 10.74 11.99 5.10
C TRP A 294 10.32 13.00 6.15
N ASP A 295 9.78 14.12 5.71
CA ASP A 295 9.03 15.03 6.56
C ASP A 295 7.57 14.59 6.58
N THR A 296 7.10 14.11 7.72
CA THR A 296 5.75 13.57 7.90
C THR A 296 4.84 14.49 8.70
N ARG A 297 5.27 15.72 9.02
CA ARG A 297 4.52 16.67 9.85
C ARG A 297 3.11 16.95 9.31
N ARG A 298 2.94 17.04 7.98
CA ARG A 298 1.62 17.22 7.39
C ARG A 298 0.73 15.99 7.62
N ALA A 299 1.26 14.79 7.41
CA ALA A 299 0.53 13.55 7.66
C ALA A 299 0.16 13.42 9.14
N GLU A 300 1.08 13.72 10.06
CA GLU A 300 0.85 13.71 11.50
C GLU A 300 -0.20 14.73 11.92
N ALA A 301 -0.18 15.94 11.36
CA ALA A 301 -1.21 16.97 11.58
C ALA A 301 -2.60 16.54 11.06
N LEU A 302 -2.66 15.65 10.07
CA LEU A 302 -3.88 15.01 9.57
C LEU A 302 -4.31 13.80 10.41
N GLY A 303 -3.52 13.41 11.43
CA GLY A 303 -3.79 12.30 12.33
C GLY A 303 -3.18 10.96 11.93
N PHE A 304 -2.40 10.89 10.84
CA PHE A 304 -1.68 9.66 10.50
C PHE A 304 -0.58 9.37 11.52
N THR A 305 -0.38 8.09 11.81
CA THR A 305 0.67 7.63 12.72
C THR A 305 1.47 6.51 12.07
N GLY A 306 2.78 6.46 12.34
CA GLY A 306 3.66 5.34 12.01
C GLY A 306 3.85 4.40 13.18
N ASP A 307 4.69 3.38 12.98
CA ASP A 307 5.21 2.54 14.07
C ASP A 307 6.26 3.33 14.87
N ALA A 308 6.45 2.99 16.14
CA ALA A 308 7.41 3.69 17.01
C ALA A 308 8.86 3.40 16.60
N ASP A 309 9.15 2.17 16.23
CA ASP A 309 10.44 1.65 15.80
C ASP A 309 10.29 0.36 15.00
N PHE A 310 11.39 -0.18 14.49
CA PHE A 310 11.34 -1.41 13.72
C PHE A 310 11.10 -2.65 14.59
N ASP A 311 11.46 -2.62 15.88
CA ASP A 311 11.14 -3.67 16.84
C ASP A 311 9.61 -3.83 16.99
N SER A 312 8.88 -2.72 17.03
CA SER A 312 7.41 -2.74 17.10
C SER A 312 6.77 -3.34 15.83
N ILE A 313 7.36 -3.11 14.66
CA ILE A 313 6.94 -3.75 13.40
C ILE A 313 7.12 -5.28 13.48
N ILE A 314 8.25 -5.75 14.00
CA ILE A 314 8.51 -7.20 14.17
C ILE A 314 7.52 -7.81 15.18
N ARG A 315 7.31 -7.14 16.32
CA ARG A 315 6.36 -7.64 17.35
C ARG A 315 4.93 -7.69 16.81
N ALA A 316 4.50 -6.67 16.08
CA ALA A 316 3.18 -6.65 15.45
C ALA A 316 2.99 -7.84 14.48
N TYR A 317 4.02 -8.20 13.72
CA TYR A 317 3.98 -9.37 12.86
C TYR A 317 3.84 -10.68 13.66
N ILE A 318 4.66 -10.86 14.73
CA ILE A 318 4.60 -12.06 15.58
C ILE A 318 3.22 -12.23 16.23
N GLU A 319 2.63 -11.13 16.69
CA GLU A 319 1.28 -11.13 17.28
C GLU A 319 0.20 -11.49 16.26
N ASP A 320 0.26 -10.90 15.05
CA ASP A 320 -0.70 -11.15 13.98
C ASP A 320 -0.67 -12.60 13.49
N GLU A 321 0.54 -13.21 13.37
CA GLU A 321 0.69 -14.60 12.94
C GLU A 321 0.22 -15.57 14.01
N ARG A 322 0.39 -15.26 15.30
CA ARG A 322 -0.15 -16.08 16.39
C ARG A 322 -1.67 -16.04 16.45
N ALA A 323 -2.25 -14.84 16.27
CA ALA A 323 -3.71 -14.68 16.25
C ALA A 323 -4.37 -15.37 15.05
N GLY A 324 -3.64 -15.54 13.92
CA GLY A 324 -4.13 -16.26 12.75
C GLY A 324 -3.95 -17.80 12.81
N ALA A 325 -3.23 -18.31 13.84
CA ALA A 325 -3.00 -19.73 14.05
C ALA A 325 -3.93 -20.37 15.12
N GLU A 326 -4.66 -19.56 15.87
CA GLU A 326 -5.75 -19.93 16.79
C GLU A 326 -7.11 -19.91 16.07
#